data_ea97daf90f372262c6a8eb1e55896540
#
_entry.id   ea97daf90f372262c6a8eb1e55896540
#
_cell.length_a   1.000
_cell.length_b   1.000
_cell.length_c   1.000
_cell.angle_alpha   90.00
_cell.angle_beta   90.00
_cell.angle_gamma   90.00
#
_symmetry.space_group_name_H-M   'P 1'
#
loop_
_entity.id
_entity.type
_entity.pdbx_description
1 polymer ?
#
loop_
_entity_poly.entity_id
_entity_poly.type
_entity_poly.pdbx_seq_one_letter_code
_entity_poly.pdbx_strand_id
1 'polypeptide(L)'
;MTNSGQQPLVGIIMGSKSDWPDVMSRAADVLDALGVPYETRVVSAHRTPDLLFEYASTAEVRGIEVIIAGAGGAAHLPGMTASKTVLPVPVSYTHLTLPTKA
;
A
#
# COMPACT_ATOMS: atom_id res chain seq x y z
N MET A 1 6.09 -6.39 -7.73
CA MET A 1 7.39 -5.86 -8.16
C MET A 1 8.18 -5.44 -6.93
N THR A 2 9.47 -5.67 -6.95
CA THR A 2 10.34 -5.34 -5.81
C THR A 2 11.43 -4.38 -6.28
N ASN A 3 11.99 -3.63 -5.32
CA ASN A 3 13.04 -2.66 -5.63
C ASN A 3 14.46 -3.23 -5.46
N SER A 4 14.57 -4.43 -4.96
CA SER A 4 15.89 -5.06 -4.77
C SER A 4 15.71 -6.58 -4.80
N GLY A 5 16.83 -7.31 -4.77
CA GLY A 5 16.78 -8.75 -4.67
C GLY A 5 16.54 -9.26 -3.26
N GLN A 6 16.40 -8.38 -2.29
CA GLN A 6 16.20 -8.75 -0.91
C GLN A 6 14.74 -9.02 -0.60
N GLN A 7 14.49 -9.74 0.49
CA GLN A 7 13.15 -9.98 0.98
C GLN A 7 12.48 -8.64 1.29
N PRO A 8 11.32 -8.33 0.69
CA PRO A 8 10.64 -7.07 0.99
C PRO A 8 10.19 -7.01 2.45
N LEU A 9 10.36 -5.85 3.05
CA LEU A 9 9.88 -5.57 4.40
C LEU A 9 8.63 -4.70 4.38
N VAL A 10 8.39 -3.97 3.30
CA VAL A 10 7.25 -3.09 3.15
C VAL A 10 6.48 -3.47 1.90
N GLY A 11 5.17 -3.57 2.04
CA GLY A 11 4.29 -3.74 0.89
C GLY A 11 3.63 -2.42 0.55
N ILE A 12 3.68 -2.02 -0.71
CA ILE A 12 2.97 -0.84 -1.20
C ILE A 12 1.83 -1.34 -2.07
N ILE A 13 0.60 -1.11 -1.66
CA ILE A 13 -0.56 -1.55 -2.43
C ILE A 13 -1.39 -0.36 -2.87
N MET A 14 -2.00 -0.49 -4.04
CA MET A 14 -2.80 0.57 -4.63
C MET A 14 -3.92 -0.05 -5.44
N GLY A 15 -5.02 0.67 -5.60
CA GLY A 15 -6.18 0.16 -6.30
C GLY A 15 -6.07 0.22 -7.82
N SER A 16 -5.15 1.02 -8.34
CA SER A 16 -4.96 1.22 -9.77
C SER A 16 -3.53 1.60 -10.07
N LYS A 17 -3.06 1.22 -11.24
CA LYS A 17 -1.73 1.63 -11.70
C LYS A 17 -1.62 3.14 -11.82
N SER A 18 -2.74 3.81 -12.02
CA SER A 18 -2.73 5.27 -12.15
C SER A 18 -2.36 5.98 -10.85
N ASP A 19 -2.39 5.28 -9.73
CA ASP A 19 -1.99 5.85 -8.45
C ASP A 19 -0.48 5.93 -8.29
N TRP A 20 0.26 5.24 -9.15
CA TRP A 20 1.70 5.13 -9.00
C TRP A 20 2.47 6.42 -9.28
N PRO A 21 2.28 7.06 -10.46
CA PRO A 21 3.24 8.10 -10.89
C PRO A 21 3.32 9.29 -9.95
N ASP A 22 2.20 9.73 -9.41
CA ASP A 22 2.16 10.99 -8.68
C ASP A 22 2.24 10.85 -7.17
N VAL A 23 1.82 9.70 -6.65
CA VAL A 23 1.68 9.57 -5.20
C VAL A 23 2.43 8.37 -4.66
N MET A 24 2.10 7.18 -5.14
CA MET A 24 2.68 5.98 -4.54
C MET A 24 4.17 5.86 -4.83
N SER A 25 4.64 6.38 -5.96
CA SER A 25 6.07 6.39 -6.26
C SER A 25 6.87 7.20 -5.26
N ARG A 26 6.25 8.21 -4.63
CA ARG A 26 6.95 9.01 -3.61
C ARG A 26 7.23 8.19 -2.36
N ALA A 27 6.30 7.31 -1.99
CA ALA A 27 6.57 6.39 -0.88
C ALA A 27 7.74 5.48 -1.22
N ALA A 28 7.76 4.98 -2.46
CA ALA A 28 8.85 4.13 -2.91
C ALA A 28 10.18 4.88 -2.91
N ASP A 29 10.18 6.14 -3.33
CA ASP A 29 11.40 6.95 -3.36
C ASP A 29 11.98 7.11 -1.95
N VAL A 30 11.13 7.32 -0.96
CA VAL A 30 11.59 7.45 0.43
C VAL A 30 12.19 6.13 0.90
N LEU A 31 11.55 5.02 0.58
CA LEU A 31 12.06 3.70 0.98
C LEU A 31 13.39 3.39 0.28
N ASP A 32 13.52 3.78 -0.99
CA ASP A 32 14.78 3.61 -1.71
C ASP A 32 15.89 4.43 -1.05
N ALA A 33 15.59 5.67 -0.66
CA ALA A 33 16.56 6.53 -0.01
C ALA A 33 17.00 5.96 1.34
N LEU A 34 16.11 5.27 2.03
CA LEU A 34 16.41 4.66 3.32
C LEU A 34 17.00 3.26 3.19
N GLY A 35 17.09 2.72 1.98
CA GLY A 35 17.60 1.38 1.78
C GLY A 35 16.66 0.28 2.24
N VAL A 36 15.36 0.56 2.30
CA VAL A 36 14.37 -0.41 2.75
C VAL A 36 13.80 -1.18 1.56
N PRO A 37 13.91 -2.52 1.55
CA PRO A 37 13.32 -3.30 0.46
C PRO A 37 11.80 -3.30 0.55
N TYR A 38 11.15 -3.13 -0.60
CA TYR A 38 9.69 -3.11 -0.68
C TYR A 38 9.21 -3.86 -1.91
N GLU A 39 7.93 -4.16 -1.94
CA GLU A 39 7.25 -4.68 -3.13
C GLU A 39 6.01 -3.83 -3.38
N THR A 40 5.55 -3.84 -4.63
CA THR A 40 4.34 -3.11 -5.02
C THR A 40 3.31 -4.08 -5.58
N ARG A 41 2.05 -3.84 -5.30
CA ARG A 41 0.94 -4.64 -5.82
C ARG A 41 -0.24 -3.74 -6.15
N VAL A 42 -0.92 -4.06 -7.22
CA VAL A 42 -2.19 -3.42 -7.54
C VAL A 42 -3.30 -4.39 -7.12
N VAL A 43 -4.07 -4.00 -6.11
CA VAL A 43 -5.19 -4.80 -5.61
C VAL A 43 -6.35 -3.84 -5.36
N SER A 44 -7.53 -4.20 -5.86
CA SER A 44 -8.70 -3.33 -5.75
C SER A 44 -9.66 -3.88 -4.69
N ALA A 45 -10.10 -3.00 -3.78
CA ALA A 45 -11.08 -3.38 -2.78
C ALA A 45 -12.41 -3.79 -3.39
N HIS A 46 -12.73 -3.25 -4.55
CA HIS A 46 -14.00 -3.50 -5.20
C HIS A 46 -13.93 -4.53 -6.32
N ARG A 47 -12.83 -4.54 -7.09
CA ARG A 47 -12.71 -5.41 -8.24
C ARG A 47 -11.99 -6.73 -7.93
N THR A 48 -11.04 -6.71 -7.01
CA THR A 48 -10.28 -7.90 -6.66
C THR A 48 -10.16 -8.06 -5.14
N PRO A 49 -11.30 -8.13 -4.43
CA PRO A 49 -11.25 -8.23 -2.96
C PRO A 49 -10.54 -9.48 -2.47
N ASP A 50 -10.63 -10.59 -3.20
CA ASP A 50 -9.97 -11.82 -2.79
C ASP A 50 -8.45 -11.69 -2.84
N LEU A 51 -7.93 -11.01 -3.87
CA LEU A 51 -6.50 -10.73 -3.95
C LEU A 51 -6.05 -9.84 -2.80
N LEU A 52 -6.86 -8.85 -2.46
CA LEU A 52 -6.57 -7.98 -1.35
C LEU A 52 -6.50 -8.75 -0.03
N PHE A 53 -7.50 -9.60 0.22
CA PHE A 53 -7.55 -10.37 1.45
C PHE A 53 -6.39 -11.36 1.54
N GLU A 54 -6.06 -12.00 0.43
CA GLU A 54 -4.93 -12.91 0.39
C GLU A 54 -3.63 -12.16 0.68
N TYR A 55 -3.44 -11.01 0.05
CA TYR A 55 -2.25 -10.21 0.28
C TYR A 55 -2.12 -9.84 1.75
N ALA A 56 -3.18 -9.28 2.32
CA ALA A 56 -3.15 -8.80 3.69
C ALA A 56 -2.94 -9.94 4.69
N SER A 57 -3.60 -11.07 4.48
CA SER A 57 -3.54 -12.17 5.43
C SER A 57 -2.22 -12.95 5.37
N THR A 58 -1.49 -12.88 4.26
CA THR A 58 -0.23 -13.61 4.11
C THR A 58 1.00 -12.73 4.25
N ALA A 59 0.82 -11.40 4.31
CA ALA A 59 1.95 -10.48 4.30
C ALA A 59 2.92 -10.71 5.45
N GLU A 60 2.42 -10.88 6.65
CA GLU A 60 3.27 -11.08 7.82
C GLU A 60 4.10 -12.36 7.70
N VAL A 61 3.47 -13.45 7.26
CA VAL A 61 4.17 -14.72 7.09
C VAL A 61 5.29 -14.59 6.05
N ARG A 62 5.09 -13.76 5.04
CA ARG A 62 6.09 -13.54 4.00
C ARG A 62 7.20 -12.57 4.42
N GLY A 63 7.14 -12.05 5.64
CA GLY A 63 8.18 -11.15 6.15
C GLY A 63 7.89 -9.67 6.00
N ILE A 64 6.72 -9.31 5.49
CA ILE A 64 6.30 -7.91 5.40
C ILE A 64 6.02 -7.40 6.81
N GLU A 65 6.50 -6.20 7.11
CA GLU A 65 6.31 -5.59 8.43
C GLU A 65 5.33 -4.44 8.43
N VAL A 66 5.16 -3.78 7.28
CA VAL A 66 4.26 -2.64 7.13
C VAL A 66 3.65 -2.68 5.74
N ILE A 67 2.37 -2.35 5.62
CA ILE A 67 1.70 -2.24 4.34
C ILE A 67 1.26 -0.80 4.15
N ILE A 68 1.84 -0.10 3.18
CA ILE A 68 1.43 1.26 2.83
C ILE A 68 0.33 1.14 1.79
N ALA A 69 -0.85 1.62 2.11
CA ALA A 69 -2.01 1.50 1.22
C ALA A 69 -2.40 2.85 0.66
N GLY A 70 -2.62 2.91 -0.66
CA GLY A 70 -3.10 4.10 -1.32
C GLY A 70 -4.60 4.27 -1.14
N ALA A 71 -5.05 5.48 -0.91
CA ALA A 71 -6.46 5.80 -0.80
C ALA A 71 -6.82 6.88 -1.80
N GLY A 72 -7.68 6.56 -2.76
CA GLY A 72 -8.32 7.55 -3.62
C GLY A 72 -9.57 8.07 -2.93
N GLY A 73 -10.44 8.74 -3.54
CA GLY A 73 -11.60 9.40 -2.97
C GLY A 73 -12.21 8.80 -1.71
N ALA A 74 -12.30 7.47 -1.62
CA ALA A 74 -12.77 6.79 -0.42
C ALA A 74 -11.66 5.86 0.09
N ALA A 75 -11.45 5.81 1.38
CA ALA A 75 -10.35 5.05 1.96
C ALA A 75 -10.74 3.59 2.23
N HIS A 76 -11.34 2.92 1.25
CA HIS A 76 -11.77 1.54 1.42
C HIS A 76 -10.60 0.56 1.44
N LEU A 77 -9.63 0.75 0.55
CA LEU A 77 -8.50 -0.16 0.45
C LEU A 77 -7.73 -0.26 1.76
N PRO A 78 -7.33 0.85 2.40
CA PRO A 78 -6.61 0.74 3.67
C PRO A 78 -7.43 0.08 4.77
N GLY A 79 -8.70 0.43 4.88
CA GLY A 79 -9.56 -0.13 5.91
C GLY A 79 -9.78 -1.62 5.75
N MET A 80 -10.05 -2.06 4.54
CA MET A 80 -10.23 -3.47 4.25
C MET A 80 -8.93 -4.25 4.46
N THR A 81 -7.81 -3.66 4.10
CA THR A 81 -6.50 -4.26 4.33
C THR A 81 -6.26 -4.44 5.83
N ALA A 82 -6.47 -3.37 6.60
CA ALA A 82 -6.22 -3.40 8.03
C ALA A 82 -7.10 -4.42 8.74
N SER A 83 -8.28 -4.71 8.21
CA SER A 83 -9.17 -5.69 8.82
C SER A 83 -8.68 -7.13 8.68
N LYS A 84 -7.67 -7.37 7.82
CA LYS A 84 -7.19 -8.71 7.50
C LYS A 84 -5.74 -8.95 7.89
N THR A 85 -5.12 -8.01 8.60
CA THR A 85 -3.72 -8.15 9.01
C THR A 85 -3.52 -7.51 10.37
N VAL A 86 -2.53 -8.00 11.11
CA VAL A 86 -2.10 -7.37 12.37
C VAL A 86 -1.02 -6.31 12.11
N LEU A 87 -0.55 -6.19 10.88
CA LEU A 87 0.50 -5.23 10.54
C LEU A 87 -0.04 -3.81 10.51
N PRO A 88 0.81 -2.81 10.77
CA PRO A 88 0.42 -1.42 10.55
C PRO A 88 0.11 -1.16 9.07
N VAL A 89 -0.92 -0.37 8.83
CA VAL A 89 -1.35 -0.03 7.47
C VAL A 89 -1.45 1.50 7.36
N PRO A 90 -0.30 2.19 7.22
CA PRO A 90 -0.34 3.63 6.98
C PRO A 90 -0.99 3.93 5.63
N VAL A 91 -1.67 5.07 5.56
CA VAL A 91 -2.43 5.47 4.39
C VAL A 91 -1.71 6.57 3.64
N SER A 92 -1.54 6.38 2.32
CA SER A 92 -1.06 7.41 1.43
C SER A 92 -2.24 7.85 0.58
N TYR A 93 -2.67 9.11 0.73
CA TYR A 93 -3.82 9.59 -0.01
C TYR A 93 -3.41 9.98 -1.41
N THR A 94 -4.02 9.31 -2.39
CA THR A 94 -3.72 9.57 -3.80
C THR A 94 -4.49 10.77 -4.31
N HIS A 95 -5.53 11.17 -3.59
CA HIS A 95 -6.42 12.23 -4.03
C HIS A 95 -6.98 12.90 -2.78
N LEU A 96 -6.19 13.80 -2.22
CA LEU A 96 -6.55 14.40 -0.95
C LEU A 96 -7.11 15.78 -1.17
N THR A 97 -8.36 15.98 -0.78
CA THR A 97 -8.95 17.29 -0.68
C THR A 97 -9.09 17.62 0.78
N LEU A 98 -8.24 18.49 1.26
CA LEU A 98 -8.30 18.92 2.63
C LEU A 98 -9.39 19.97 2.81
N PRO A 99 -10.05 20.01 3.95
CA PRO A 99 -10.93 21.14 4.25
C PRO A 99 -10.11 22.42 4.16
N THR A 100 -10.61 23.36 3.40
CA THR A 100 -9.87 24.61 3.19
C THR A 100 -10.01 25.55 4.34
N LYS A 101 -10.82 25.19 5.27
CA LYS A 101 -10.96 25.98 6.46
C LYS A 101 -11.07 25.07 7.63
N ALA A 102 -10.61 25.56 8.63
CA ALA A 102 -10.67 24.82 9.87
C ALA A 102 -12.10 24.65 10.30
#